data_0f513eb10bb5c87048f13fd5b580fbb7
#
_entry.id   0f513eb10bb5c87048f13fd5b580fbb7
#
_cell.length_a   1.000
_cell.length_b   1.000
_cell.length_c   1.000
_cell.angle_alpha   90.00
_cell.angle_beta   90.00
_cell.angle_gamma   90.00
#
_symmetry.space_group_name_H-M   'P 1'
#
loop_
_entity.id
_entity.type
_entity.pdbx_description
1 polymer ?
#
loop_
_entity_poly.entity_id
_entity_poly.type
_entity_poly.pdbx_seq_one_letter_code
_entity_poly.pdbx_strand_id
1 'polypeptide(L)'
;PPAVREKMKLASEAAILCPSSVGQYSVSTYLDNFDWRLQIEEFRGMYRGRRDAMVSALGEFMPTCTWNVPAGGFYVWVGLPDGLDAKDMLPRAVTNLVAYVSGTAFYAGGSAGHDHVRLSFCYPEPVEIREGVRRLSEVVAHDLELINLFGPFRARPTEGVSAPAPDQI
;
A
#
# COMPACT_ATOMS: atom_id res chain seq x y z
N PRO A 1 -15.20 -16.74 -17.15
CA PRO A 1 -15.40 -17.61 -18.30
C PRO A 1 -15.00 -19.05 -18.00
N PRO A 2 -15.70 -20.10 -18.51
CA PRO A 2 -15.41 -21.50 -18.20
C PRO A 2 -13.98 -21.92 -18.53
N ALA A 3 -13.44 -21.47 -19.64
CA ALA A 3 -12.06 -21.79 -20.06
C ALA A 3 -11.00 -21.28 -19.07
N VAL A 4 -11.20 -20.10 -18.48
CA VAL A 4 -10.30 -19.55 -17.44
C VAL A 4 -10.43 -20.39 -16.16
N ARG A 5 -11.65 -20.72 -15.74
CA ARG A 5 -11.89 -21.54 -14.56
C ARG A 5 -11.19 -22.89 -14.64
N GLU A 6 -11.26 -23.59 -15.79
CA GLU A 6 -10.60 -24.88 -15.98
C GLU A 6 -9.06 -24.75 -15.91
N LYS A 7 -8.48 -23.71 -16.47
CA LYS A 7 -7.04 -23.44 -16.35
C LYS A 7 -6.62 -23.12 -14.92
N MET A 8 -7.42 -22.34 -14.20
CA MET A 8 -7.17 -22.06 -12.78
C MET A 8 -7.28 -23.32 -11.91
N LYS A 9 -8.23 -24.21 -12.18
CA LYS A 9 -8.31 -25.52 -11.51
C LYS A 9 -7.02 -26.31 -11.68
N LEU A 10 -6.55 -26.47 -12.91
CA LEU A 10 -5.32 -27.22 -13.20
C LEU A 10 -4.09 -26.57 -12.55
N ALA A 11 -4.00 -25.24 -12.59
CA ALA A 11 -2.91 -24.51 -11.93
C ALA A 11 -2.95 -24.68 -10.40
N SER A 12 -4.13 -24.63 -9.79
CA SER A 12 -4.31 -24.87 -8.35
C SER A 12 -3.96 -26.29 -7.96
N GLU A 13 -4.39 -27.28 -8.75
CA GLU A 13 -4.06 -28.69 -8.54
C GLU A 13 -2.54 -28.92 -8.61
N ALA A 14 -1.88 -28.34 -9.61
CA ALA A 14 -0.43 -28.44 -9.74
C ALA A 14 0.36 -27.75 -8.60
N ALA A 15 -0.15 -26.65 -8.06
CA ALA A 15 0.53 -25.87 -7.02
C ALA A 15 0.30 -26.43 -5.61
N ILE A 16 -0.91 -26.91 -5.29
CA ILE A 16 -1.33 -27.25 -3.92
C ILE A 16 -1.67 -28.73 -3.78
N LEU A 17 -2.06 -29.38 -4.86
CA LEU A 17 -2.59 -30.73 -4.98
C LEU A 17 -3.89 -30.92 -4.15
N CYS A 18 -3.79 -30.83 -2.83
CA CYS A 18 -4.92 -30.94 -1.90
C CYS A 18 -4.74 -29.95 -0.73
N PRO A 19 -5.69 -29.02 -0.51
CA PRO A 19 -5.68 -28.18 0.67
C PRO A 19 -5.83 -28.99 1.95
N SER A 20 -5.28 -28.47 3.06
CA SER A 20 -5.38 -29.11 4.36
C SER A 20 -6.83 -29.39 4.75
N SER A 21 -7.19 -30.66 4.96
CA SER A 21 -8.52 -31.04 5.41
C SER A 21 -8.85 -30.48 6.80
N VAL A 22 -7.86 -30.45 7.70
CA VAL A 22 -8.00 -29.85 9.03
C VAL A 22 -8.38 -28.36 8.92
N GLY A 23 -7.70 -27.60 8.03
CA GLY A 23 -8.03 -26.20 7.79
C GLY A 23 -9.47 -26.02 7.27
N GLN A 24 -9.90 -26.86 6.32
CA GLN A 24 -11.25 -26.81 5.78
C GLN A 24 -12.31 -27.11 6.84
N TYR A 25 -12.12 -28.17 7.63
CA TYR A 25 -13.03 -28.51 8.73
C TYR A 25 -13.05 -27.45 9.82
N SER A 26 -11.91 -26.86 10.17
CA SER A 26 -11.86 -25.76 11.15
C SER A 26 -12.67 -24.55 10.68
N VAL A 27 -12.53 -24.14 9.43
CA VAL A 27 -13.31 -23.03 8.85
C VAL A 27 -14.80 -23.38 8.83
N SER A 28 -15.19 -24.57 8.34
CA SER A 28 -16.58 -25.00 8.30
C SER A 28 -17.19 -25.02 9.71
N THR A 29 -16.48 -25.61 10.67
CA THR A 29 -16.94 -25.67 12.08
C THR A 29 -17.11 -24.26 12.66
N TYR A 30 -16.20 -23.34 12.38
CA TYR A 30 -16.33 -21.94 12.82
C TYR A 30 -17.58 -21.29 12.22
N LEU A 31 -17.78 -21.40 10.91
CA LEU A 31 -18.91 -20.80 10.21
C LEU A 31 -20.27 -21.36 10.65
N ASP A 32 -20.31 -22.63 11.06
CA ASP A 32 -21.53 -23.33 11.50
C ASP A 32 -21.88 -23.02 12.96
N ASN A 33 -20.89 -22.74 13.83
CA ASN A 33 -21.10 -22.65 15.28
C ASN A 33 -20.94 -21.22 15.85
N PHE A 34 -20.42 -20.27 15.10
CA PHE A 34 -20.19 -18.92 15.57
C PHE A 34 -20.91 -17.88 14.70
N ASP A 35 -21.32 -16.78 15.30
CA ASP A 35 -21.92 -15.66 14.56
C ASP A 35 -20.83 -14.81 13.89
N TRP A 36 -20.23 -15.36 12.82
CA TRP A 36 -19.20 -14.70 12.04
C TRP A 36 -19.69 -13.42 11.33
N ARG A 37 -21.02 -13.30 11.11
CA ARG A 37 -21.60 -12.09 10.51
C ARG A 37 -21.52 -10.91 11.46
N LEU A 38 -21.82 -11.13 12.74
CA LEU A 38 -21.66 -10.11 13.78
C LEU A 38 -20.19 -9.66 13.87
N GLN A 39 -19.26 -10.61 13.87
CA GLN A 39 -17.81 -10.31 13.87
C GLN A 39 -17.38 -9.45 12.66
N ILE A 40 -17.95 -9.70 11.48
CA ILE A 40 -17.67 -8.87 10.30
C ILE A 40 -18.21 -7.44 10.48
N GLU A 41 -19.39 -7.27 11.06
CA GLU A 41 -19.93 -5.92 11.32
C GLU A 41 -19.09 -5.15 12.34
N GLU A 42 -18.60 -5.80 13.37
CA GLU A 42 -17.64 -5.21 14.31
C GLU A 42 -16.36 -4.76 13.61
N PHE A 43 -15.77 -5.62 12.78
CA PHE A 43 -14.59 -5.27 11.97
C PHE A 43 -14.86 -4.11 11.01
N ARG A 44 -16.01 -4.08 10.35
CA ARG A 44 -16.43 -2.97 9.50
C ARG A 44 -16.49 -1.65 10.26
N GLY A 45 -17.03 -1.66 11.47
CA GLY A 45 -17.07 -0.51 12.36
C GLY A 45 -15.68 0.01 12.71
N MET A 46 -14.81 -0.89 13.15
CA MET A 46 -13.43 -0.59 13.51
C MET A 46 -12.63 0.00 12.33
N TYR A 47 -12.65 -0.68 11.18
CA TYR A 47 -11.91 -0.22 10.00
C TYR A 47 -12.48 1.08 9.41
N ARG A 48 -13.78 1.32 9.52
CA ARG A 48 -14.37 2.60 9.15
C ARG A 48 -13.83 3.73 10.00
N GLY A 49 -13.75 3.55 11.32
CA GLY A 49 -13.16 4.54 12.23
C GLY A 49 -11.70 4.86 11.90
N ARG A 50 -10.89 3.83 11.61
CA ARG A 50 -9.49 3.99 11.21
C ARG A 50 -9.34 4.70 9.86
N ARG A 51 -10.16 4.33 8.88
CA ARG A 51 -10.21 5.00 7.57
C ARG A 51 -10.56 6.48 7.73
N ASP A 52 -11.60 6.78 8.49
CA ASP A 52 -12.07 8.15 8.68
C ASP A 52 -11.04 9.01 9.39
N ALA A 53 -10.31 8.45 10.37
CA ALA A 53 -9.19 9.12 11.00
C ALA A 53 -8.07 9.44 10.01
N MET A 54 -7.71 8.51 9.11
CA MET A 54 -6.70 8.74 8.08
C MET A 54 -7.15 9.82 7.08
N VAL A 55 -8.37 9.73 6.56
CA VAL A 55 -8.89 10.71 5.59
C VAL A 55 -8.99 12.11 6.21
N SER A 56 -9.45 12.19 7.47
CA SER A 56 -9.49 13.46 8.22
C SER A 56 -8.09 14.05 8.41
N ALA A 57 -7.12 13.22 8.80
CA ALA A 57 -5.73 13.65 9.00
C ALA A 57 -5.07 14.11 7.69
N LEU A 58 -5.32 13.40 6.57
CA LEU A 58 -4.86 13.83 5.25
C LEU A 58 -5.41 15.20 4.87
N GLY A 59 -6.72 15.44 5.09
CA GLY A 59 -7.34 16.74 4.83
C GLY A 59 -6.77 17.87 5.68
N GLU A 60 -6.37 17.58 6.91
CA GLU A 60 -5.82 18.57 7.84
C GLU A 60 -4.34 18.86 7.60
N PHE A 61 -3.51 17.81 7.47
CA PHE A 61 -2.04 17.96 7.43
C PHE A 61 -1.45 17.95 6.03
N MET A 62 -2.16 17.40 5.03
CA MET A 62 -1.63 17.22 3.67
C MET A 62 -2.62 17.75 2.59
N PRO A 63 -3.13 18.99 2.71
CA PRO A 63 -4.16 19.53 1.80
C PRO A 63 -3.70 19.68 0.35
N THR A 64 -2.40 19.67 0.09
CA THR A 64 -1.80 19.74 -1.26
C THR A 64 -1.73 18.37 -1.95
N CYS A 65 -1.95 17.29 -1.23
CA CYS A 65 -2.00 15.94 -1.77
C CYS A 65 -3.40 15.60 -2.28
N THR A 66 -3.49 14.58 -3.11
CA THR A 66 -4.77 14.08 -3.62
C THR A 66 -5.03 12.66 -3.13
N TRP A 67 -6.27 12.32 -2.84
CA TRP A 67 -6.66 10.95 -2.46
C TRP A 67 -8.12 10.68 -2.76
N ASN A 68 -8.46 9.40 -2.84
CA ASN A 68 -9.85 8.95 -2.85
C ASN A 68 -10.23 8.39 -1.48
N VAL A 69 -11.47 8.66 -1.05
CA VAL A 69 -12.03 8.01 0.15
C VAL A 69 -12.42 6.58 -0.22
N PRO A 70 -11.72 5.55 0.29
CA PRO A 70 -12.02 4.18 -0.09
C PRO A 70 -13.33 3.70 0.53
N ALA A 71 -14.18 3.07 -0.28
CA ALA A 71 -15.41 2.42 0.20
C ALA A 71 -15.15 1.09 0.93
N GLY A 72 -13.97 0.53 0.79
CA GLY A 72 -13.53 -0.72 1.41
C GLY A 72 -12.03 -0.92 1.31
N GLY A 73 -11.55 -2.07 1.78
CA GLY A 73 -10.11 -2.37 1.85
C GLY A 73 -9.44 -1.76 3.07
N PHE A 74 -8.11 -1.64 3.03
CA PHE A 74 -7.26 -1.28 4.18
C PHE A 74 -6.26 -0.16 3.86
N TYR A 75 -6.39 0.48 2.71
CA TYR A 75 -5.38 1.39 2.17
C TYR A 75 -6.02 2.64 1.58
N VAL A 76 -5.30 3.75 1.71
CA VAL A 76 -5.57 4.97 0.95
C VAL A 76 -4.42 5.14 -0.05
N TRP A 77 -4.79 5.44 -1.29
CA TRP A 77 -3.87 5.80 -2.34
C TRP A 77 -3.76 7.31 -2.39
N VAL A 78 -2.55 7.84 -2.16
CA VAL A 78 -2.31 9.27 -2.03
C VAL A 78 -1.36 9.73 -3.12
N GLY A 79 -1.78 10.71 -3.92
CA GLY A 79 -0.95 11.42 -4.87
C GLY A 79 -0.21 12.56 -4.17
N LEU A 80 1.10 12.59 -4.35
CA LEU A 80 1.99 13.63 -3.83
C LEU A 80 1.97 14.86 -4.74
N PRO A 81 2.34 16.05 -4.23
CA PRO A 81 2.59 17.21 -5.04
C PRO A 81 3.71 17.00 -6.09
N ASP A 82 3.65 17.76 -7.16
CA ASP A 82 4.61 17.70 -8.25
C ASP A 82 6.06 17.88 -7.78
N GLY A 83 6.94 17.07 -8.36
CA GLY A 83 8.38 17.10 -8.11
C GLY A 83 8.85 16.15 -7.01
N LEU A 84 7.96 15.59 -6.20
CA LEU A 84 8.29 14.58 -5.18
C LEU A 84 8.40 13.19 -5.80
N ASP A 85 9.35 12.41 -5.31
CA ASP A 85 9.49 10.98 -5.60
C ASP A 85 9.28 10.16 -4.31
N ALA A 86 8.22 9.36 -4.29
CA ALA A 86 7.84 8.53 -3.15
C ALA A 86 8.91 7.49 -2.78
N LYS A 87 9.73 7.04 -3.74
CA LYS A 87 10.80 6.09 -3.47
C LYS A 87 11.99 6.77 -2.80
N ASP A 88 12.37 7.95 -3.28
CA ASP A 88 13.50 8.72 -2.75
C ASP A 88 13.19 9.34 -1.37
N MET A 89 11.92 9.68 -1.12
CA MET A 89 11.42 10.21 0.15
C MET A 89 11.32 9.14 1.26
N LEU A 90 11.17 7.84 0.92
CA LEU A 90 10.91 6.77 1.88
C LEU A 90 11.95 6.66 3.01
N PRO A 91 13.26 6.74 2.78
CA PRO A 91 14.24 6.68 3.86
C PRO A 91 14.06 7.78 4.91
N ARG A 92 13.71 8.99 4.48
CA ARG A 92 13.42 10.13 5.39
C ARG A 92 12.13 9.91 6.17
N ALA A 93 11.10 9.37 5.54
CA ALA A 93 9.86 9.01 6.22
C ALA A 93 10.10 7.95 7.30
N VAL A 94 10.89 6.91 7.02
CA VAL A 94 11.27 5.88 7.98
C VAL A 94 12.05 6.46 9.17
N THR A 95 12.98 7.38 8.91
CA THR A 95 13.69 8.11 9.98
C THR A 95 12.73 8.93 10.87
N ASN A 96 11.63 9.41 10.30
CA ASN A 96 10.55 10.08 11.02
C ASN A 96 9.48 9.12 11.56
N LEU A 97 9.79 7.83 11.65
CA LEU A 97 8.93 6.76 12.19
C LEU A 97 7.61 6.60 11.43
N VAL A 98 7.64 6.82 10.12
CA VAL A 98 6.51 6.56 9.22
C VAL A 98 6.99 5.70 8.06
N ALA A 99 6.25 4.62 7.80
CA ALA A 99 6.49 3.76 6.66
C ALA A 99 5.26 3.73 5.73
N TYR A 100 5.52 3.72 4.43
CA TYR A 100 4.51 3.54 3.39
C TYR A 100 5.05 2.65 2.28
N VAL A 101 4.19 2.28 1.34
CA VAL A 101 4.64 1.61 0.12
C VAL A 101 4.63 2.62 -1.02
N SER A 102 5.80 2.83 -1.65
CA SER A 102 5.90 3.67 -2.85
C SER A 102 5.02 3.11 -3.97
N GLY A 103 4.38 4.00 -4.71
CA GLY A 103 3.54 3.65 -5.84
C GLY A 103 4.27 2.84 -6.91
N THR A 104 5.57 3.01 -7.05
CA THR A 104 6.41 2.26 -8.01
C THR A 104 6.31 0.74 -7.84
N ALA A 105 6.00 0.25 -6.63
CA ALA A 105 5.82 -1.17 -6.36
C ALA A 105 4.58 -1.79 -7.04
N PHE A 106 3.66 -0.97 -7.56
CA PHE A 106 2.41 -1.40 -8.18
C PHE A 106 2.42 -1.33 -9.71
N TYR A 107 3.53 -0.90 -10.29
CA TYR A 107 3.69 -0.80 -11.74
C TYR A 107 4.76 -1.77 -12.25
N ALA A 108 4.48 -2.43 -13.35
CA ALA A 108 5.43 -3.34 -13.97
C ALA A 108 6.73 -2.59 -14.34
N GLY A 109 7.88 -3.12 -13.87
CA GLY A 109 9.18 -2.49 -14.09
C GLY A 109 9.46 -1.24 -13.25
N GLY A 110 8.55 -0.81 -12.37
CA GLY A 110 8.77 0.34 -11.49
C GLY A 110 8.91 1.69 -12.20
N SER A 111 8.42 1.80 -13.43
CA SER A 111 8.60 2.98 -14.30
C SER A 111 7.55 4.09 -14.07
N ALA A 112 6.54 3.84 -13.25
CA ALA A 112 5.47 4.79 -12.94
C ALA A 112 5.11 4.74 -11.44
N GLY A 113 4.24 5.65 -10.98
CA GLY A 113 3.80 5.70 -9.58
C GLY A 113 4.80 6.33 -8.63
N HIS A 114 5.80 7.06 -9.14
CA HIS A 114 6.79 7.79 -8.33
C HIS A 114 6.15 8.89 -7.48
N ASP A 115 5.07 9.45 -7.98
CA ASP A 115 4.26 10.52 -7.39
C ASP A 115 3.17 10.01 -6.43
N HIS A 116 3.18 8.73 -6.07
CA HIS A 116 2.15 8.14 -5.24
C HIS A 116 2.70 7.32 -4.08
N VAL A 117 1.94 7.31 -2.98
CA VAL A 117 2.18 6.45 -1.81
C VAL A 117 0.91 5.69 -1.44
N ARG A 118 1.07 4.45 -0.98
CA ARG A 118 -0.01 3.68 -0.38
C ARG A 118 0.13 3.70 1.14
N LEU A 119 -0.85 4.29 1.81
CA LEU A 119 -0.95 4.32 3.27
C LEU A 119 -1.87 3.21 3.76
N SER A 120 -1.50 2.57 4.87
CA SER A 120 -2.28 1.49 5.50
C SER A 120 -2.96 1.98 6.77
N PHE A 121 -4.25 1.68 6.92
CA PHE A 121 -5.00 1.89 8.16
C PHE A 121 -5.44 0.58 8.83
N CYS A 122 -4.86 -0.56 8.44
CA CYS A 122 -5.33 -1.87 8.90
C CYS A 122 -4.94 -2.20 10.35
N TYR A 123 -3.84 -1.65 10.86
CA TYR A 123 -3.30 -2.03 12.18
C TYR A 123 -3.32 -0.90 13.20
N PRO A 124 -2.83 0.34 12.90
CA PRO A 124 -2.69 1.36 13.93
C PRO A 124 -4.04 1.87 14.44
N GLU A 125 -4.05 2.35 15.67
CA GLU A 125 -5.22 3.02 16.24
C GLU A 125 -5.42 4.43 15.64
N PRO A 126 -6.64 5.00 15.69
CA PRO A 126 -6.94 6.31 15.08
C PRO A 126 -5.97 7.44 15.48
N VAL A 127 -5.50 7.45 16.72
CA VAL A 127 -4.53 8.44 17.22
C VAL A 127 -3.16 8.24 16.57
N GLU A 128 -2.71 7.01 16.43
CA GLU A 128 -1.44 6.66 15.78
C GLU A 128 -1.47 6.97 14.28
N ILE A 129 -2.62 6.70 13.63
CA ILE A 129 -2.85 7.06 12.22
C ILE A 129 -2.70 8.57 12.02
N ARG A 130 -3.36 9.36 12.87
CA ARG A 130 -3.29 10.82 12.81
C ARG A 130 -1.86 11.31 12.99
N GLU A 131 -1.15 10.81 13.98
CA GLU A 131 0.25 11.16 14.23
C GLU A 131 1.16 10.73 13.07
N GLY A 132 0.97 9.55 12.50
CA GLY A 132 1.71 9.08 11.34
C GLY A 132 1.53 10.01 10.13
N VAL A 133 0.30 10.43 9.84
CA VAL A 133 0.03 11.38 8.75
C VAL A 133 0.66 12.75 9.03
N ARG A 134 0.63 13.24 10.28
CA ARG A 134 1.28 14.48 10.68
C ARG A 134 2.79 14.43 10.44
N ARG A 135 3.46 13.35 10.84
CA ARG A 135 4.90 13.14 10.58
C ARG A 135 5.21 13.06 9.09
N LEU A 136 4.36 12.37 8.33
CA LEU A 136 4.53 12.29 6.87
C LEU A 136 4.41 13.68 6.22
N SER A 137 3.50 14.52 6.69
CA SER A 137 3.34 15.88 6.19
C SER A 137 4.59 16.75 6.41
N GLU A 138 5.30 16.56 7.51
CA GLU A 138 6.56 17.26 7.78
C GLU A 138 7.67 16.85 6.80
N VAL A 139 7.73 15.55 6.45
CA VAL A 139 8.67 15.05 5.43
C VAL A 139 8.34 15.63 4.06
N VAL A 140 7.06 15.61 3.67
CA VAL A 140 6.58 16.19 2.40
C VAL A 140 6.91 17.68 2.32
N ALA A 141 6.62 18.44 3.37
CA ALA A 141 6.89 19.88 3.42
C ALA A 141 8.40 20.18 3.29
N HIS A 142 9.22 19.44 4.02
CA HIS A 142 10.69 19.58 3.95
C HIS A 142 11.24 19.30 2.55
N ASP A 143 10.79 18.22 1.92
CA ASP A 143 11.25 17.85 0.57
C ASP A 143 10.78 18.87 -0.48
N LEU A 144 9.58 19.43 -0.35
CA LEU A 144 9.09 20.52 -1.20
C LEU A 144 9.93 21.78 -1.03
N GLU A 145 10.35 22.14 0.20
CA GLU A 145 11.25 23.27 0.43
C GLU A 145 12.61 23.04 -0.26
N LEU A 146 13.17 21.84 -0.16
CA LEU A 146 14.42 21.51 -0.85
C LEU A 146 14.30 21.63 -2.38
N ILE A 147 13.19 21.16 -2.94
CA ILE A 147 12.92 21.25 -4.38
C ILE A 147 12.79 22.72 -4.80
N ASN A 148 12.12 23.55 -4.01
CA ASN A 148 11.98 24.98 -4.30
C ASN A 148 13.31 25.73 -4.25
N LEU A 149 14.23 25.32 -3.37
CA LEU A 149 15.54 25.96 -3.22
C LEU A 149 16.57 25.48 -4.25
N PHE A 150 16.58 24.20 -4.56
CA PHE A 150 17.64 23.55 -5.34
C PHE A 150 17.18 22.97 -6.67
N GLY A 151 15.87 23.01 -6.96
CA GLY A 151 15.27 22.33 -8.10
C GLY A 151 14.99 20.85 -7.83
N PRO A 152 14.26 20.18 -8.72
CA PRO A 152 13.90 18.77 -8.54
C PRO A 152 15.14 17.89 -8.50
N PHE A 153 15.20 16.97 -7.55
CA PHE A 153 16.23 15.94 -7.48
C PHE A 153 16.15 15.06 -8.74
N ARG A 154 17.01 15.34 -9.72
CA ARG A 154 17.19 14.43 -10.84
C ARG A 154 17.90 13.18 -10.30
N ALA A 155 17.21 12.06 -10.23
CA ALA A 155 17.87 10.77 -10.11
C ALA A 155 18.92 10.68 -11.22
N ARG A 156 20.20 10.45 -10.86
CA ARG A 156 21.21 10.09 -11.86
C ARG A 156 20.65 8.92 -12.65
N PRO A 157 20.71 8.93 -13.99
CA PRO A 157 20.45 7.71 -14.75
C PRO A 157 21.37 6.64 -14.17
N THR A 158 20.81 5.57 -13.64
CA THR A 158 21.61 4.37 -13.38
C THR A 158 22.14 3.95 -14.73
N GLU A 159 23.42 4.23 -14.99
CA GLU A 159 24.11 3.66 -16.15
C GLU A 159 23.84 2.17 -16.08
N GLY A 160 23.17 1.66 -17.12
CA GLY A 160 22.76 0.27 -17.19
C GLY A 160 23.97 -0.61 -16.95
N VAL A 161 23.95 -1.34 -15.85
CA VAL A 161 24.74 -2.57 -15.73
C VAL A 161 24.14 -3.49 -16.79
N SER A 162 24.81 -3.53 -17.94
CA SER A 162 24.55 -4.48 -19.01
C SER A 162 24.56 -5.87 -18.37
N ALA A 163 23.41 -6.54 -18.38
CA ALA A 163 23.36 -7.93 -17.99
C ALA A 163 24.34 -8.71 -18.89
N PRO A 164 25.19 -9.59 -18.33
CA PRO A 164 26.05 -10.43 -19.14
C PRO A 164 25.16 -11.25 -20.09
N ALA A 165 25.56 -11.32 -21.37
CA ALA A 165 24.88 -12.13 -22.37
C ALA A 165 24.81 -13.59 -21.86
N PRO A 166 23.67 -14.30 -22.07
CA PRO A 166 23.59 -15.70 -21.73
C PRO A 166 24.62 -16.48 -22.56
N ASP A 167 25.54 -17.17 -21.87
CA ASP A 167 26.46 -18.05 -22.48
C ASP A 167 25.72 -19.12 -23.31
N GLN A 168 26.05 -19.17 -24.59
CA GLN A 168 25.61 -20.25 -25.48
C GLN A 168 26.27 -21.55 -25.03
N ILE A 169 25.48 -22.47 -24.51
CA ILE A 169 25.82 -23.90 -24.43
C ILE A 169 24.83 -24.66 -25.31
#